data_c17f6ab88260c28417f8197ac9095885
#
_entry.id   c17f6ab88260c28417f8197ac9095885
#
_cell.length_a   1.000
_cell.length_b   1.000
_cell.length_c   1.000
_cell.angle_alpha   90.00
_cell.angle_beta   90.00
_cell.angle_gamma   90.00
#
_symmetry.space_group_name_H-M   'P 1'
#
loop_
_entity.id
_entity.type
_entity.pdbx_description
1 polymer ?
#
loop_
_entity_poly.entity_id
_entity_poly.type
_entity_poly.pdbx_seq_one_letter_code
_entity_poly.pdbx_strand_id
1 'polypeptide(L)'
;MYELLFRHVLSRMDPERAHHLAFDVIRAIPFLKLDGVVARFTKSPVDLSVHALGLHFPTPFGLAAGFDKDGKAIRGFGALGFGHVEVGTITARPQPGNPRPRLFRLIPDRAVVNRMGFNNSGAAAASLRLARVRSLTHPRPVIGVNIGKSRVVEVDDAIDDYRQSARALAPMADYLVVNVSSPNTPGLRGLQELEKLAPLLSAVKAEAGATPLLVKIAPDLSDDEVLAISRLAVSLGLDGIIATNTTISREGLKTDPAVIEAAGAGGLSGAPLVTRSLEVLKLIRSVVPAELCVISVGGVDTAYDVDQRLAAGATLVQGYTAFLYRGPLWARSINIGLARLRKTRQGE
;
A
#
# COMPACT_ATOMS: atom_id res chain seq x y z
N MET A 1 -1.83 2.26 -26.31
CA MET A 1 -1.29 3.65 -26.24
C MET A 1 -0.31 3.84 -25.07
N TYR A 2 -0.71 3.60 -23.80
CA TYR A 2 0.19 3.78 -22.64
C TYR A 2 1.44 2.89 -22.71
N GLU A 3 1.31 1.66 -23.15
CA GLU A 3 2.44 0.71 -23.25
C GLU A 3 3.53 1.20 -24.22
N LEU A 4 3.13 1.84 -25.31
CA LEU A 4 4.08 2.50 -26.24
C LEU A 4 4.74 3.72 -25.58
N LEU A 5 3.96 4.56 -24.88
CA LEU A 5 4.49 5.68 -24.13
C LEU A 5 5.48 5.21 -23.04
N PHE A 6 5.13 4.16 -22.32
CA PHE A 6 6.04 3.58 -21.32
C PHE A 6 7.35 3.09 -21.99
N ARG A 7 7.23 2.26 -23.03
CA ARG A 7 8.39 1.66 -23.71
C ARG A 7 9.34 2.70 -24.34
N HIS A 8 8.81 3.74 -24.96
CA HIS A 8 9.63 4.67 -25.75
C HIS A 8 10.02 5.93 -24.99
N VAL A 9 9.28 6.33 -23.98
CA VAL A 9 9.50 7.57 -23.22
C VAL A 9 9.77 7.29 -21.75
N LEU A 10 8.78 6.77 -21.01
CA LEU A 10 8.86 6.70 -19.55
C LEU A 10 9.96 5.73 -19.08
N SER A 11 10.21 4.63 -19.80
CA SER A 11 11.26 3.67 -19.46
C SER A 11 12.67 4.24 -19.55
N ARG A 12 12.86 5.27 -20.37
CA ARG A 12 14.16 5.95 -20.57
C ARG A 12 14.38 7.13 -19.62
N MET A 13 13.30 7.60 -18.96
CA MET A 13 13.39 8.66 -17.95
C MET A 13 13.90 8.09 -16.62
N ASP A 14 14.51 8.95 -15.81
CA ASP A 14 14.77 8.64 -14.41
C ASP A 14 13.46 8.18 -13.72
N PRO A 15 13.46 7.04 -12.99
CA PRO A 15 12.25 6.47 -12.43
C PRO A 15 11.52 7.38 -11.45
N GLU A 16 12.25 8.15 -10.64
CA GLU A 16 11.65 9.05 -9.65
C GLU A 16 11.06 10.29 -10.32
N ARG A 17 11.71 10.81 -11.39
CA ARG A 17 11.14 11.91 -12.19
C ARG A 17 9.87 11.50 -12.93
N ALA A 18 9.86 10.30 -13.53
CA ALA A 18 8.66 9.77 -14.17
C ALA A 18 7.51 9.59 -13.18
N HIS A 19 7.81 9.11 -11.96
CA HIS A 19 6.84 9.01 -10.88
C HIS A 19 6.27 10.39 -10.50
N HIS A 20 7.11 11.41 -10.31
CA HIS A 20 6.66 12.76 -9.98
C HIS A 20 5.76 13.36 -11.07
N LEU A 21 6.14 13.21 -12.34
CA LEU A 21 5.32 13.68 -13.46
C LEU A 21 3.92 13.03 -13.46
N ALA A 22 3.86 11.70 -13.35
CA ALA A 22 2.59 10.98 -13.28
C ALA A 22 1.76 11.41 -12.05
N PHE A 23 2.40 11.59 -10.91
CA PHE A 23 1.78 12.03 -9.67
C PHE A 23 1.17 13.45 -9.81
N ASP A 24 1.91 14.39 -10.41
CA ASP A 24 1.41 15.76 -10.61
C ASP A 24 0.22 15.80 -11.56
N VAL A 25 0.21 15.00 -12.62
CA VAL A 25 -0.95 14.84 -13.52
C VAL A 25 -2.17 14.33 -12.74
N ILE A 26 -1.99 13.29 -11.90
CA ILE A 26 -3.09 12.74 -11.10
C ILE A 26 -3.61 13.76 -10.09
N ARG A 27 -2.72 14.49 -9.44
CA ARG A 27 -3.06 15.58 -8.52
C ARG A 27 -3.83 16.71 -9.19
N ALA A 28 -3.53 16.99 -10.45
CA ALA A 28 -4.20 18.04 -11.21
C ALA A 28 -5.67 17.70 -11.58
N ILE A 29 -6.05 16.42 -11.63
CA ILE A 29 -7.42 16.00 -12.01
C ILE A 29 -8.49 16.71 -11.16
N PRO A 30 -8.50 16.65 -9.82
CA PRO A 30 -9.48 17.37 -9.02
C PRO A 30 -9.26 18.89 -9.01
N PHE A 31 -8.04 19.37 -9.16
CA PHE A 31 -7.77 20.80 -9.27
C PHE A 31 -8.43 21.42 -10.52
N LEU A 32 -8.43 20.69 -11.62
CA LEU A 32 -9.09 21.08 -12.88
C LEU A 32 -10.60 20.73 -12.89
N LYS A 33 -11.17 20.26 -11.78
CA LYS A 33 -12.57 19.81 -11.64
C LYS A 33 -12.95 18.68 -12.61
N LEU A 34 -11.99 17.87 -13.01
CA LEU A 34 -12.17 16.74 -13.92
C LEU A 34 -12.46 15.42 -13.20
N ASP A 35 -12.36 15.39 -11.88
CA ASP A 35 -12.52 14.18 -11.06
C ASP A 35 -13.89 13.51 -11.23
N GLY A 36 -14.98 14.27 -11.36
CA GLY A 36 -16.31 13.72 -11.63
C GLY A 36 -16.43 13.03 -13.00
N VAL A 37 -15.85 13.64 -14.04
CA VAL A 37 -15.86 13.08 -15.41
C VAL A 37 -14.99 11.81 -15.47
N VAL A 38 -13.80 11.88 -14.89
CA VAL A 38 -12.87 10.75 -14.82
C VAL A 38 -13.49 9.61 -14.02
N ALA A 39 -14.08 9.88 -12.85
CA ALA A 39 -14.75 8.89 -12.02
C ALA A 39 -15.92 8.20 -12.74
N ARG A 40 -16.73 8.96 -13.52
CA ARG A 40 -17.79 8.38 -14.35
C ARG A 40 -17.23 7.40 -15.40
N PHE A 41 -16.11 7.75 -16.03
CA PHE A 41 -15.45 6.90 -17.02
C PHE A 41 -14.80 5.66 -16.41
N THR A 42 -14.31 5.74 -15.18
CA THR A 42 -13.61 4.63 -14.49
C THR A 42 -14.52 3.76 -13.64
N LYS A 43 -15.79 4.15 -13.45
CA LYS A 43 -16.77 3.41 -12.65
C LYS A 43 -16.97 1.99 -13.19
N SER A 44 -17.06 1.02 -12.27
CA SER A 44 -17.44 -0.35 -12.60
C SER A 44 -18.88 -0.42 -13.14
N PRO A 45 -19.15 -1.27 -14.14
CA PRO A 45 -20.52 -1.50 -14.65
C PRO A 45 -21.41 -2.30 -13.67
N VAL A 46 -20.82 -2.94 -12.68
CA VAL A 46 -21.54 -3.68 -11.63
C VAL A 46 -21.07 -3.21 -10.26
N ASP A 47 -21.87 -3.46 -9.24
CA ASP A 47 -21.47 -3.18 -7.85
C ASP A 47 -20.37 -4.16 -7.43
N LEU A 48 -19.20 -3.61 -7.08
CA LEU A 48 -18.04 -4.32 -6.56
C LEU A 48 -17.80 -4.01 -5.08
N SER A 49 -18.72 -3.29 -4.43
CA SER A 49 -18.53 -2.81 -3.06
C SER A 49 -18.28 -3.94 -2.08
N VAL A 50 -17.52 -3.60 -1.04
CA VAL A 50 -17.16 -4.47 0.08
C VAL A 50 -17.34 -3.68 1.38
N HIS A 51 -17.93 -4.32 2.40
CA HIS A 51 -17.98 -3.78 3.75
C HIS A 51 -16.89 -4.44 4.61
N ALA A 52 -16.01 -3.64 5.18
CA ALA A 52 -14.92 -4.08 6.05
C ALA A 52 -14.52 -2.93 6.99
N LEU A 53 -13.96 -3.23 8.16
CA LEU A 53 -13.50 -2.22 9.13
C LEU A 53 -14.60 -1.21 9.54
N GLY A 54 -15.88 -1.60 9.48
CA GLY A 54 -17.01 -0.68 9.63
C GLY A 54 -17.20 0.35 8.51
N LEU A 55 -16.50 0.18 7.37
CA LEU A 55 -16.45 1.11 6.24
C LEU A 55 -17.03 0.48 4.97
N HIS A 56 -17.50 1.33 4.07
CA HIS A 56 -17.94 0.94 2.73
C HIS A 56 -16.84 1.26 1.69
N PHE A 57 -16.31 0.22 1.07
CA PHE A 57 -15.32 0.32 -0.02
C PHE A 57 -16.02 0.16 -1.37
N PRO A 58 -15.96 1.13 -2.29
CA PRO A 58 -16.66 1.05 -3.58
C PRO A 58 -16.15 -0.08 -4.48
N THR A 59 -14.95 -0.58 -4.24
CA THR A 59 -14.34 -1.75 -4.89
C THR A 59 -13.31 -2.37 -3.94
N PRO A 60 -13.06 -3.69 -3.98
CA PRO A 60 -12.03 -4.30 -3.14
C PRO A 60 -10.60 -3.91 -3.51
N PHE A 61 -10.40 -3.24 -4.65
CA PHE A 61 -9.08 -2.90 -5.16
C PHE A 61 -8.66 -1.48 -4.79
N GLY A 62 -7.46 -1.33 -4.21
CA GLY A 62 -6.90 -0.07 -3.76
C GLY A 62 -5.44 0.14 -4.11
N LEU A 63 -4.96 1.35 -3.82
CA LEU A 63 -3.56 1.75 -4.00
C LEU A 63 -2.79 1.56 -2.71
N ALA A 64 -1.67 0.81 -2.78
CA ALA A 64 -0.79 0.57 -1.64
C ALA A 64 0.02 1.82 -1.26
N ALA A 65 0.45 1.88 0.01
CA ALA A 65 1.35 2.92 0.53
C ALA A 65 2.62 3.09 -0.29
N GLY A 66 3.16 4.30 -0.28
CA GLY A 66 4.41 4.65 -0.96
C GLY A 66 4.21 5.44 -2.24
N PHE A 67 3.02 5.43 -2.85
CA PHE A 67 2.73 6.22 -4.05
C PHE A 67 2.37 7.66 -3.67
N ASP A 68 1.36 7.86 -2.84
CA ASP A 68 1.01 9.17 -2.24
C ASP A 68 1.54 9.24 -0.80
N LYS A 69 2.77 9.69 -0.66
CA LYS A 69 3.48 9.69 0.63
C LYS A 69 2.94 10.73 1.62
N ASP A 70 2.23 11.73 1.13
CA ASP A 70 1.83 12.91 1.89
C ASP A 70 0.32 13.19 1.86
N GLY A 71 -0.49 12.37 1.20
CA GLY A 71 -1.92 12.61 1.04
C GLY A 71 -2.26 13.78 0.10
N LYS A 72 -1.50 13.94 -0.99
CA LYS A 72 -1.65 15.08 -1.92
C LYS A 72 -2.55 14.81 -3.12
N ALA A 73 -2.80 13.52 -3.46
CA ALA A 73 -3.51 13.14 -4.69
C ALA A 73 -4.68 12.16 -4.47
N ILE A 74 -5.16 12.02 -3.24
CA ILE A 74 -6.19 11.06 -2.82
C ILE A 74 -7.41 11.06 -3.75
N ARG A 75 -8.00 12.25 -4.02
CA ARG A 75 -9.18 12.38 -4.90
C ARG A 75 -8.87 11.98 -6.34
N GLY A 76 -7.67 12.31 -6.84
CA GLY A 76 -7.23 11.91 -8.17
C GLY A 76 -7.17 10.38 -8.31
N PHE A 77 -6.63 9.68 -7.31
CA PHE A 77 -6.62 8.21 -7.31
C PHE A 77 -8.02 7.61 -7.22
N GLY A 78 -8.89 8.18 -6.38
CA GLY A 78 -10.30 7.79 -6.33
C GLY A 78 -10.98 7.94 -7.69
N ALA A 79 -10.76 9.05 -8.38
CA ALA A 79 -11.29 9.29 -9.73
C ALA A 79 -10.75 8.27 -10.75
N LEU A 80 -9.52 7.75 -10.59
CA LEU A 80 -8.97 6.69 -11.43
C LEU A 80 -9.57 5.31 -11.16
N GLY A 81 -10.42 5.15 -10.14
CA GLY A 81 -11.17 3.92 -9.85
C GLY A 81 -10.59 3.08 -8.71
N PHE A 82 -9.63 3.61 -7.92
CA PHE A 82 -9.21 2.95 -6.68
C PHE A 82 -10.28 3.12 -5.58
N GLY A 83 -10.71 2.03 -4.95
CA GLY A 83 -11.70 2.05 -3.86
C GLY A 83 -11.14 2.58 -2.55
N HIS A 84 -9.85 2.40 -2.34
CA HIS A 84 -9.11 2.94 -1.21
C HIS A 84 -7.68 3.34 -1.60
N VAL A 85 -7.13 4.28 -0.86
CA VAL A 85 -5.76 4.78 -1.05
C VAL A 85 -5.05 4.76 0.29
N GLU A 86 -3.98 3.97 0.40
CA GLU A 86 -3.10 3.98 1.56
C GLU A 86 -2.01 5.04 1.35
N VAL A 87 -2.12 6.15 2.10
CA VAL A 87 -1.14 7.23 2.06
C VAL A 87 0.01 6.95 3.02
N GLY A 88 1.18 7.47 2.72
CA GLY A 88 2.38 7.30 3.55
C GLY A 88 3.42 6.38 2.86
N THR A 89 4.40 5.90 3.60
CA THR A 89 4.52 5.92 5.06
C THR A 89 4.82 7.33 5.55
N ILE A 90 4.08 7.77 6.55
CA ILE A 90 4.27 9.05 7.24
C ILE A 90 4.97 8.79 8.57
N THR A 91 5.94 9.61 8.91
CA THR A 91 6.68 9.56 10.17
C THR A 91 6.30 10.75 11.06
N ALA A 92 6.52 10.66 12.36
CA ALA A 92 6.23 11.78 13.28
C ALA A 92 6.95 13.05 12.83
N ARG A 93 8.23 12.92 12.51
CA ARG A 93 9.08 14.01 12.02
C ARG A 93 9.20 13.99 10.50
N PRO A 94 9.27 15.15 9.83
CA PRO A 94 9.54 15.21 8.40
C PRO A 94 10.93 14.67 8.08
N GLN A 95 11.08 14.01 6.94
CA GLN A 95 12.40 13.50 6.52
C GLN A 95 12.52 13.42 5.00
N PRO A 96 13.73 13.67 4.44
CA PRO A 96 13.97 13.66 2.99
C PRO A 96 14.03 12.26 2.38
N GLY A 97 14.17 11.23 3.23
CA GLY A 97 14.45 9.86 2.81
C GLY A 97 15.93 9.61 2.51
N ASN A 98 16.22 8.51 1.83
CA ASN A 98 17.58 8.11 1.48
C ASN A 98 18.13 8.92 0.29
N PRO A 99 19.46 9.00 0.10
CA PRO A 99 20.08 9.64 -1.05
C PRO A 99 19.61 9.04 -2.38
N ARG A 100 19.62 9.86 -3.43
CA ARG A 100 19.36 9.43 -4.81
C ARG A 100 20.65 8.92 -5.48
N PRO A 101 20.53 8.00 -6.48
CA PRO A 101 19.31 7.35 -6.97
C PRO A 101 18.77 6.30 -5.97
N ARG A 102 17.46 6.20 -5.87
CA ARG A 102 16.78 5.36 -4.86
C ARG A 102 15.55 4.60 -5.39
N LEU A 103 15.37 4.59 -6.71
CA LEU A 103 14.31 3.87 -7.41
C LEU A 103 14.84 3.29 -8.70
N PHE A 104 14.71 1.97 -8.91
CA PHE A 104 15.26 1.25 -10.05
C PHE A 104 14.21 0.31 -10.64
N ARG A 105 14.00 0.36 -11.94
CA ARG A 105 13.07 -0.52 -12.65
C ARG A 105 13.81 -1.75 -13.15
N LEU A 106 13.29 -2.93 -12.84
CA LEU A 106 13.71 -4.21 -13.39
C LEU A 106 12.66 -4.63 -14.41
N ILE A 107 12.78 -4.10 -15.64
CA ILE A 107 11.72 -4.21 -16.65
C ILE A 107 11.45 -5.66 -17.08
N PRO A 108 12.47 -6.54 -17.27
CA PRO A 108 12.24 -7.96 -17.59
C PRO A 108 11.41 -8.70 -16.55
N ASP A 109 11.50 -8.28 -15.29
CA ASP A 109 10.78 -8.86 -14.15
C ASP A 109 9.50 -8.12 -13.80
N ARG A 110 9.14 -7.06 -14.53
CA ARG A 110 8.02 -6.16 -14.15
C ARG A 110 8.08 -5.76 -12.69
N ALA A 111 9.28 -5.43 -12.24
CA ALA A 111 9.62 -5.20 -10.85
C ALA A 111 10.28 -3.84 -10.63
N VAL A 112 10.35 -3.44 -9.37
CA VAL A 112 11.03 -2.21 -8.94
C VAL A 112 11.80 -2.49 -7.66
N VAL A 113 13.07 -2.08 -7.64
CA VAL A 113 13.86 -1.96 -6.41
C VAL A 113 13.76 -0.52 -5.93
N ASN A 114 13.39 -0.34 -4.66
CA ASN A 114 13.35 0.98 -4.04
C ASN A 114 14.07 1.01 -2.70
N ARG A 115 14.70 2.15 -2.41
CA ARG A 115 15.27 2.48 -1.10
C ARG A 115 14.88 3.89 -0.68
N MET A 116 13.58 4.21 -0.76
CA MET A 116 13.05 5.56 -0.56
C MET A 116 13.30 6.12 0.85
N GLY A 117 13.21 5.27 1.90
CA GLY A 117 13.50 5.68 3.28
C GLY A 117 12.46 6.63 3.87
N PHE A 118 11.18 6.40 3.56
CA PHE A 118 10.03 7.16 4.11
C PHE A 118 10.14 8.69 3.94
N ASN A 119 10.51 9.14 2.72
CA ASN A 119 10.50 10.59 2.44
C ASN A 119 9.06 11.14 2.53
N ASN A 120 8.84 12.04 3.49
CA ASN A 120 7.54 12.63 3.78
C ASN A 120 7.65 13.96 4.55
N SER A 121 6.57 14.71 4.62
CA SER A 121 6.51 16.04 5.26
C SER A 121 6.18 15.99 6.77
N GLY A 122 6.11 14.79 7.38
CA GLY A 122 5.78 14.59 8.81
C GLY A 122 4.27 14.57 9.10
N ALA A 123 3.94 14.00 10.26
CA ALA A 123 2.56 13.76 10.69
C ALA A 123 1.73 15.05 10.78
N ALA A 124 2.27 16.12 11.32
CA ALA A 124 1.56 17.40 11.46
C ALA A 124 1.13 17.98 10.11
N ALA A 125 2.04 18.01 9.13
CA ALA A 125 1.72 18.53 7.80
C ALA A 125 0.75 17.61 7.03
N ALA A 126 0.85 16.31 7.21
CA ALA A 126 -0.07 15.34 6.61
C ALA A 126 -1.47 15.44 7.23
N SER A 127 -1.58 15.59 8.56
CA SER A 127 -2.86 15.77 9.26
C SER A 127 -3.65 16.95 8.71
N LEU A 128 -3.01 18.11 8.52
CA LEU A 128 -3.65 19.30 7.94
C LEU A 128 -4.18 19.04 6.51
N ARG A 129 -3.45 18.29 5.70
CA ARG A 129 -3.89 17.94 4.34
C ARG A 129 -5.07 16.98 4.35
N LEU A 130 -5.01 15.95 5.18
CA LEU A 130 -6.08 14.97 5.33
C LEU A 130 -7.35 15.62 5.87
N ALA A 131 -7.25 16.52 6.85
CA ALA A 131 -8.37 17.29 7.36
C ALA A 131 -9.08 18.08 6.24
N ARG A 132 -8.32 18.73 5.35
CA ARG A 132 -8.88 19.42 4.17
C ARG A 132 -9.58 18.46 3.21
N VAL A 133 -9.02 17.28 2.95
CA VAL A 133 -9.67 16.29 2.08
C VAL A 133 -10.98 15.80 2.70
N ARG A 134 -11.00 15.57 4.02
CA ARG A 134 -12.20 15.12 4.76
C ARG A 134 -13.31 16.17 4.84
N SER A 135 -12.97 17.46 4.89
CA SER A 135 -13.96 18.54 4.93
C SER A 135 -14.68 18.77 3.61
N LEU A 136 -14.21 18.17 2.51
CA LEU A 136 -14.86 18.31 1.21
C LEU A 136 -16.09 17.40 1.11
N THR A 137 -17.19 17.94 0.57
CA THR A 137 -18.45 17.19 0.32
C THR A 137 -18.38 16.24 -0.89
N HIS A 138 -17.29 16.26 -1.62
CA HIS A 138 -17.09 15.44 -2.80
C HIS A 138 -16.77 13.97 -2.44
N PRO A 139 -17.23 13.02 -3.26
CA PRO A 139 -16.85 11.62 -3.09
C PRO A 139 -15.33 11.45 -3.08
N ARG A 140 -14.84 10.65 -2.16
CA ARG A 140 -13.44 10.28 -2.02
C ARG A 140 -13.29 8.77 -1.80
N PRO A 141 -12.14 8.18 -2.13
CA PRO A 141 -11.86 6.80 -1.73
C PRO A 141 -11.72 6.70 -0.21
N VAL A 142 -11.79 5.49 0.33
CA VAL A 142 -11.40 5.22 1.72
C VAL A 142 -9.92 5.54 1.90
N ILE A 143 -9.57 6.22 3.00
CA ILE A 143 -8.20 6.69 3.27
C ILE A 143 -7.57 5.82 4.35
N GLY A 144 -6.62 4.96 3.95
CA GLY A 144 -5.69 4.35 4.88
C GLY A 144 -4.51 5.28 5.14
N VAL A 145 -4.05 5.37 6.38
CA VAL A 145 -2.85 6.12 6.73
C VAL A 145 -1.80 5.17 7.30
N ASN A 146 -0.70 5.04 6.58
CA ASN A 146 0.43 4.20 6.94
C ASN A 146 1.44 5.03 7.72
N ILE A 147 1.79 4.60 8.94
CA ILE A 147 2.76 5.26 9.82
C ILE A 147 3.98 4.37 10.05
N GLY A 148 5.13 5.01 10.19
CA GLY A 148 6.40 4.33 10.42
C GLY A 148 7.34 5.15 11.29
N LYS A 149 8.41 4.50 11.78
CA LYS A 149 9.42 5.13 12.63
C LYS A 149 10.20 6.21 11.88
N SER A 150 10.34 7.37 12.49
CA SER A 150 11.26 8.42 12.03
C SER A 150 12.71 7.92 12.03
N ARG A 151 13.48 8.26 10.98
CA ARG A 151 14.85 7.76 10.82
C ARG A 151 15.78 8.16 11.97
N VAL A 152 15.59 9.39 12.47
CA VAL A 152 16.42 9.99 13.53
C VAL A 152 16.10 9.49 14.93
N VAL A 153 15.07 8.66 15.07
CA VAL A 153 14.66 8.07 16.36
C VAL A 153 15.27 6.68 16.45
N GLU A 154 15.85 6.35 17.58
CA GLU A 154 16.40 5.02 17.84
C GLU A 154 15.30 3.96 17.95
N VAL A 155 15.65 2.68 17.82
CA VAL A 155 14.66 1.59 17.83
C VAL A 155 13.98 1.48 19.19
N ASP A 156 14.72 1.74 20.27
CA ASP A 156 14.20 1.65 21.63
C ASP A 156 13.19 2.78 21.95
N ASP A 157 13.28 3.92 21.26
CA ASP A 157 12.34 5.04 21.37
C ASP A 157 11.20 4.97 20.32
N ALA A 158 11.13 3.90 19.54
CA ALA A 158 10.17 3.77 18.44
C ALA A 158 8.71 3.93 18.90
N ILE A 159 8.36 3.39 20.05
CA ILE A 159 6.98 3.41 20.58
C ILE A 159 6.45 4.83 20.66
N ASP A 160 7.21 5.76 21.23
CA ASP A 160 6.77 7.14 21.39
C ASP A 160 6.66 7.88 20.05
N ASP A 161 7.54 7.59 19.10
CA ASP A 161 7.49 8.16 17.74
C ASP A 161 6.24 7.68 16.98
N TYR A 162 5.89 6.37 17.08
CA TYR A 162 4.64 5.83 16.52
C TYR A 162 3.40 6.41 17.22
N ARG A 163 3.41 6.53 18.55
CA ARG A 163 2.32 7.16 19.31
C ARG A 163 2.07 8.59 18.86
N GLN A 164 3.14 9.38 18.67
CA GLN A 164 3.03 10.75 18.18
C GLN A 164 2.38 10.79 16.79
N SER A 165 2.79 9.90 15.88
CA SER A 165 2.19 9.78 14.55
C SER A 165 0.72 9.36 14.64
N ALA A 166 0.38 8.36 15.45
CA ALA A 166 -0.97 7.85 15.63
C ALA A 166 -1.90 8.94 16.18
N ARG A 167 -1.50 9.64 17.24
CA ARG A 167 -2.29 10.74 17.83
C ARG A 167 -2.64 11.83 16.82
N ALA A 168 -1.70 12.18 15.93
CA ALA A 168 -1.92 13.22 14.92
C ALA A 168 -2.77 12.75 13.74
N LEU A 169 -2.69 11.47 13.38
CA LEU A 169 -3.20 10.98 12.10
C LEU A 169 -4.43 10.07 12.21
N ALA A 170 -4.62 9.36 13.33
CA ALA A 170 -5.78 8.49 13.51
C ALA A 170 -7.13 9.23 13.35
N PRO A 171 -7.33 10.44 13.89
CA PRO A 171 -8.58 11.18 13.67
C PRO A 171 -8.82 11.58 12.22
N MET A 172 -7.76 11.57 11.39
CA MET A 172 -7.81 11.95 9.98
C MET A 172 -7.86 10.75 9.03
N ALA A 173 -7.64 9.54 9.53
CA ALA A 173 -7.68 8.29 8.79
C ALA A 173 -9.07 7.65 8.82
N ASP A 174 -9.41 6.86 7.80
CA ASP A 174 -10.52 5.93 7.86
C ASP A 174 -10.04 4.58 8.46
N TYR A 175 -8.74 4.24 8.28
CA TYR A 175 -8.03 3.20 9.02
C TYR A 175 -6.54 3.56 9.12
N LEU A 176 -5.88 3.12 10.19
CA LEU A 176 -4.46 3.35 10.47
C LEU A 176 -3.65 2.06 10.25
N VAL A 177 -2.43 2.19 9.76
CA VAL A 177 -1.54 1.04 9.49
C VAL A 177 -0.18 1.26 10.15
N VAL A 178 0.22 0.34 11.02
CA VAL A 178 1.57 0.29 11.59
C VAL A 178 2.51 -0.44 10.63
N ASN A 179 3.50 0.28 10.08
CA ASN A 179 4.47 -0.27 9.15
C ASN A 179 5.80 -0.55 9.86
N VAL A 180 6.01 -1.81 10.21
CA VAL A 180 7.25 -2.34 10.80
C VAL A 180 8.10 -3.15 9.81
N SER A 181 7.74 -3.14 8.53
CA SER A 181 8.22 -4.10 7.54
C SER A 181 9.12 -3.52 6.45
N SER A 182 9.39 -2.20 6.44
CA SER A 182 10.25 -1.61 5.42
C SER A 182 11.72 -2.03 5.61
N PRO A 183 12.40 -2.48 4.54
CA PRO A 183 13.83 -2.79 4.60
C PRO A 183 14.71 -1.53 4.49
N ASN A 184 14.11 -0.35 4.27
CA ASN A 184 14.82 0.88 3.90
C ASN A 184 15.05 1.83 5.08
N THR A 185 14.68 1.42 6.29
CA THR A 185 14.90 2.14 7.55
C THR A 185 15.68 1.23 8.49
N PRO A 186 16.86 1.66 8.98
CA PRO A 186 17.69 0.84 9.86
C PRO A 186 16.93 0.33 11.08
N GLY A 187 17.10 -0.95 11.40
CA GLY A 187 16.52 -1.61 12.57
C GLY A 187 14.99 -1.81 12.54
N LEU A 188 14.27 -1.24 11.56
CA LEU A 188 12.81 -1.25 11.56
C LEU A 188 12.23 -2.66 11.56
N ARG A 189 12.80 -3.57 10.77
CA ARG A 189 12.30 -4.95 10.69
C ARG A 189 12.46 -5.75 11.97
N GLY A 190 13.44 -5.40 12.81
CA GLY A 190 13.58 -5.98 14.15
C GLY A 190 12.38 -5.67 15.07
N LEU A 191 11.57 -4.65 14.75
CA LEU A 191 10.30 -4.39 15.44
C LEU A 191 9.21 -5.45 15.15
N GLN A 192 9.42 -6.36 14.20
CA GLN A 192 8.52 -7.49 13.96
C GLN A 192 8.74 -8.65 14.95
N GLU A 193 9.83 -8.66 15.72
CA GLU A 193 10.01 -9.56 16.86
C GLU A 193 8.86 -9.35 17.86
N LEU A 194 8.22 -10.42 18.30
CA LEU A 194 6.99 -10.35 19.10
C LEU A 194 7.15 -9.53 20.39
N GLU A 195 8.31 -9.63 21.04
CA GLU A 195 8.64 -8.91 22.27
C GLU A 195 8.64 -7.39 22.09
N LYS A 196 8.99 -6.91 20.89
CA LYS A 196 8.98 -5.49 20.52
C LYS A 196 7.67 -5.07 19.87
N LEU A 197 7.07 -5.98 19.08
CA LEU A 197 5.86 -5.70 18.32
C LEU A 197 4.64 -5.56 19.23
N ALA A 198 4.49 -6.43 20.23
CA ALA A 198 3.33 -6.41 21.11
C ALA A 198 3.16 -5.09 21.88
N PRO A 199 4.18 -4.56 22.59
CA PRO A 199 4.06 -3.27 23.26
C PRO A 199 3.87 -2.11 22.28
N LEU A 200 4.51 -2.14 21.11
CA LEU A 200 4.33 -1.13 20.08
C LEU A 200 2.88 -1.07 19.58
N LEU A 201 2.31 -2.21 19.20
CA LEU A 201 0.93 -2.29 18.69
C LEU A 201 -0.09 -1.90 19.77
N SER A 202 0.12 -2.33 21.02
CA SER A 202 -0.73 -1.95 22.16
C SER A 202 -0.74 -0.44 22.38
N ALA A 203 0.45 0.18 22.36
CA ALA A 203 0.59 1.62 22.54
C ALA A 203 -0.06 2.43 21.40
N VAL A 204 0.14 1.99 20.15
CA VAL A 204 -0.48 2.65 18.99
C VAL A 204 -1.99 2.46 19.00
N LYS A 205 -2.50 1.29 19.41
CA LYS A 205 -3.94 1.02 19.52
C LYS A 205 -4.62 1.95 20.53
N ALA A 206 -3.98 2.19 21.65
CA ALA A 206 -4.49 3.13 22.66
C ALA A 206 -4.62 4.57 22.09
N GLU A 207 -3.69 5.01 21.25
CA GLU A 207 -3.74 6.32 20.60
C GLU A 207 -4.71 6.36 19.40
N ALA A 208 -4.93 5.23 18.71
CA ALA A 208 -5.83 5.14 17.56
C ALA A 208 -7.32 5.28 17.97
N GLY A 209 -7.65 4.92 19.21
CA GLY A 209 -9.03 5.01 19.72
C GLY A 209 -10.00 4.16 18.90
N ALA A 210 -11.02 4.80 18.33
CA ALA A 210 -12.02 4.13 17.49
C ALA A 210 -11.60 3.93 16.02
N THR A 211 -10.44 4.47 15.60
CA THR A 211 -9.95 4.29 14.24
C THR A 211 -9.41 2.86 14.07
N PRO A 212 -9.91 2.08 13.09
CA PRO A 212 -9.42 0.73 12.84
C PRO A 212 -7.90 0.69 12.65
N LEU A 213 -7.23 -0.26 13.32
CA LEU A 213 -5.78 -0.40 13.34
C LEU A 213 -5.34 -1.71 12.69
N LEU A 214 -4.46 -1.61 11.70
CA LEU A 214 -3.85 -2.74 11.00
C LEU A 214 -2.33 -2.75 11.19
N VAL A 215 -1.71 -3.93 11.07
CA VAL A 215 -0.26 -4.09 11.00
C VAL A 215 0.16 -4.55 9.62
N LYS A 216 1.25 -3.98 9.05
CA LYS A 216 1.81 -4.36 7.74
C LYS A 216 3.13 -5.11 7.92
N ILE A 217 3.16 -6.35 7.42
CA ILE A 217 4.26 -7.29 7.60
C ILE A 217 5.13 -7.48 6.36
N ALA A 218 6.35 -7.97 6.55
CA ALA A 218 7.29 -8.26 5.47
C ALA A 218 7.02 -9.65 4.84
N PRO A 219 7.33 -9.85 3.56
CA PRO A 219 7.23 -11.17 2.92
C PRO A 219 8.36 -12.12 3.32
N ASP A 220 9.46 -11.56 3.84
CA ASP A 220 10.69 -12.31 4.18
C ASP A 220 10.62 -12.98 5.56
N LEU A 221 9.52 -12.82 6.30
CA LEU A 221 9.25 -13.57 7.51
C LEU A 221 9.08 -15.06 7.20
N SER A 222 9.54 -15.91 8.12
CA SER A 222 9.24 -17.35 8.10
C SER A 222 7.73 -17.58 8.29
N ASP A 223 7.26 -18.76 7.92
CA ASP A 223 5.85 -19.12 8.09
C ASP A 223 5.42 -19.08 9.55
N ASP A 224 6.28 -19.53 10.47
CA ASP A 224 6.02 -19.49 11.91
C ASP A 224 5.91 -18.05 12.44
N GLU A 225 6.77 -17.14 11.98
CA GLU A 225 6.69 -15.72 12.35
C GLU A 225 5.40 -15.08 11.82
N VAL A 226 4.99 -15.39 10.58
CA VAL A 226 3.71 -14.93 10.02
C VAL A 226 2.54 -15.41 10.88
N LEU A 227 2.52 -16.69 11.26
CA LEU A 227 1.48 -17.26 12.10
C LEU A 227 1.48 -16.63 13.51
N ALA A 228 2.65 -16.42 14.10
CA ALA A 228 2.80 -15.83 15.42
C ALA A 228 2.32 -14.36 15.45
N ILE A 229 2.72 -13.54 14.47
CA ILE A 229 2.24 -12.15 14.35
C ILE A 229 0.73 -12.12 14.09
N SER A 230 0.20 -13.07 13.31
CA SER A 230 -1.24 -13.14 13.06
C SER A 230 -2.04 -13.42 14.33
N ARG A 231 -1.59 -14.35 15.16
CA ARG A 231 -2.18 -14.65 16.47
C ARG A 231 -2.06 -13.46 17.42
N LEU A 232 -0.91 -12.78 17.42
CA LEU A 232 -0.71 -11.56 18.20
C LEU A 232 -1.70 -10.45 17.78
N ALA A 233 -1.90 -10.24 16.49
CA ALA A 233 -2.86 -9.24 16.00
C ALA A 233 -4.28 -9.54 16.52
N VAL A 234 -4.70 -10.80 16.50
CA VAL A 234 -6.00 -11.24 17.07
C VAL A 234 -6.05 -11.01 18.57
N SER A 235 -5.02 -11.42 19.32
CA SER A 235 -5.00 -11.32 20.80
C SER A 235 -5.03 -9.86 21.28
N LEU A 236 -4.41 -8.94 20.54
CA LEU A 236 -4.45 -7.50 20.80
C LEU A 236 -5.74 -6.84 20.29
N GLY A 237 -6.61 -7.59 19.60
CA GLY A 237 -7.84 -7.07 19.01
C GLY A 237 -7.58 -6.06 17.91
N LEU A 238 -6.54 -6.23 17.09
CA LEU A 238 -6.36 -5.42 15.90
C LEU A 238 -7.48 -5.70 14.88
N ASP A 239 -7.77 -4.72 14.05
CA ASP A 239 -8.83 -4.81 13.06
C ASP A 239 -8.37 -5.49 11.75
N GLY A 240 -7.06 -5.64 11.54
CA GLY A 240 -6.56 -6.33 10.37
C GLY A 240 -5.05 -6.43 10.21
N ILE A 241 -4.68 -7.12 9.13
CA ILE A 241 -3.29 -7.34 8.72
C ILE A 241 -3.14 -6.99 7.24
N ILE A 242 -2.04 -6.32 6.87
CA ILE A 242 -1.65 -6.07 5.48
C ILE A 242 -0.44 -6.94 5.13
N ALA A 243 -0.61 -7.80 4.16
CA ALA A 243 0.41 -8.72 3.68
C ALA A 243 0.53 -8.66 2.13
N THR A 244 1.69 -8.20 1.60
CA THR A 244 2.96 -7.93 2.27
C THR A 244 3.59 -6.60 1.84
N ASN A 245 4.69 -6.20 2.51
CA ASN A 245 5.60 -5.16 2.02
C ASN A 245 6.50 -5.73 0.89
N THR A 246 7.61 -5.07 0.59
CA THR A 246 8.62 -5.46 -0.39
C THR A 246 9.61 -6.49 0.20
N THR A 247 10.22 -7.34 -0.67
CA THR A 247 11.22 -8.35 -0.28
C THR A 247 12.65 -7.83 -0.47
N ILE A 248 13.58 -8.39 0.29
CA ILE A 248 15.02 -8.22 0.07
C ILE A 248 15.60 -9.32 -0.83
N SER A 249 14.86 -10.40 -1.11
CA SER A 249 15.29 -11.45 -2.02
C SER A 249 15.48 -10.92 -3.44
N ARG A 250 16.45 -11.47 -4.13
CA ARG A 250 16.76 -11.21 -5.55
C ARG A 250 16.71 -12.49 -6.38
N GLU A 251 16.21 -13.57 -5.78
CA GLU A 251 16.17 -14.89 -6.42
C GLU A 251 15.18 -14.93 -7.58
N GLY A 252 15.53 -15.71 -8.61
CA GLY A 252 14.65 -15.96 -9.77
C GLY A 252 14.44 -14.78 -10.71
N LEU A 253 15.21 -13.69 -10.58
CA LEU A 253 15.12 -12.53 -11.46
C LEU A 253 15.69 -12.83 -12.85
N LYS A 254 15.05 -12.28 -13.88
CA LYS A 254 15.44 -12.36 -15.29
C LYS A 254 16.29 -11.19 -15.74
N THR A 255 16.28 -10.11 -14.96
CA THR A 255 17.10 -8.90 -15.22
C THR A 255 18.57 -9.28 -15.12
N ASP A 256 19.41 -8.67 -15.98
CA ASP A 256 20.86 -8.85 -15.99
C ASP A 256 21.43 -8.66 -14.57
N PRO A 257 22.27 -9.60 -14.09
CA PRO A 257 22.88 -9.52 -12.76
C PRO A 257 23.61 -8.20 -12.49
N ALA A 258 24.29 -7.61 -13.50
CA ALA A 258 24.97 -6.32 -13.34
C ALA A 258 23.99 -5.17 -13.06
N VAL A 259 22.78 -5.21 -13.64
CA VAL A 259 21.71 -4.22 -13.37
C VAL A 259 21.14 -4.42 -11.97
N ILE A 260 21.01 -5.67 -11.52
CA ILE A 260 20.54 -5.99 -10.16
C ILE A 260 21.55 -5.51 -9.13
N GLU A 261 22.83 -5.78 -9.36
CA GLU A 261 23.93 -5.33 -8.49
C GLU A 261 24.00 -3.80 -8.42
N ALA A 262 23.90 -3.11 -9.56
CA ALA A 262 23.87 -1.65 -9.63
C ALA A 262 22.66 -1.05 -8.89
N ALA A 263 21.52 -1.73 -8.88
CA ALA A 263 20.36 -1.32 -8.07
C ALA A 263 20.65 -1.43 -6.56
N GLY A 264 21.51 -2.34 -6.14
CA GLY A 264 21.98 -2.51 -4.76
C GLY A 264 20.88 -2.88 -3.76
N ALA A 265 21.12 -2.51 -2.49
CA ALA A 265 20.17 -2.75 -1.40
C ALA A 265 18.86 -1.98 -1.61
N GLY A 266 17.76 -2.56 -1.08
CA GLY A 266 16.42 -1.98 -1.15
C GLY A 266 15.34 -3.03 -1.23
N GLY A 267 14.08 -2.60 -1.13
CA GLY A 267 12.93 -3.48 -1.27
C GLY A 267 12.56 -3.73 -2.73
N LEU A 268 12.43 -5.00 -3.12
CA LEU A 268 11.94 -5.44 -4.42
C LEU A 268 10.43 -5.62 -4.38
N SER A 269 9.74 -5.05 -5.34
CA SER A 269 8.28 -5.14 -5.53
C SER A 269 7.94 -5.56 -6.96
N GLY A 270 6.70 -5.95 -7.19
CA GLY A 270 6.20 -6.35 -8.51
C GLY A 270 6.03 -7.86 -8.65
N ALA A 271 6.11 -8.38 -9.87
CA ALA A 271 5.81 -9.77 -10.18
C ALA A 271 6.56 -10.83 -9.33
N PRO A 272 7.82 -10.59 -8.90
CA PRO A 272 8.51 -11.55 -8.03
C PRO A 272 7.81 -11.86 -6.71
N LEU A 273 6.90 -10.99 -6.25
CA LEU A 273 6.15 -11.18 -5.00
C LEU A 273 4.86 -12.02 -5.16
N VAL A 274 4.43 -12.37 -6.37
CA VAL A 274 3.11 -13.01 -6.61
C VAL A 274 2.91 -14.24 -5.74
N THR A 275 3.85 -15.20 -5.82
CA THR A 275 3.74 -16.49 -5.11
C THR A 275 3.79 -16.29 -3.60
N ARG A 276 4.86 -15.67 -3.10
CA ARG A 276 5.06 -15.53 -1.65
C ARG A 276 3.94 -14.72 -0.96
N SER A 277 3.46 -13.64 -1.58
CA SER A 277 2.39 -12.85 -0.98
C SER A 277 1.03 -13.59 -0.94
N LEU A 278 0.78 -14.52 -1.87
CA LEU A 278 -0.40 -15.37 -1.85
C LEU A 278 -0.26 -16.48 -0.78
N GLU A 279 0.92 -17.05 -0.61
CA GLU A 279 1.22 -18.02 0.46
C GLU A 279 1.00 -17.39 1.83
N VAL A 280 1.59 -16.20 2.05
CA VAL A 280 1.42 -15.45 3.31
C VAL A 280 -0.06 -15.13 3.58
N LEU A 281 -0.84 -14.76 2.56
CA LEU A 281 -2.29 -14.58 2.71
C LEU A 281 -2.98 -15.85 3.23
N LYS A 282 -2.67 -17.01 2.64
CA LYS A 282 -3.25 -18.30 3.04
C LYS A 282 -2.85 -18.68 4.47
N LEU A 283 -1.58 -18.46 4.83
CA LEU A 283 -1.08 -18.67 6.19
C LEU A 283 -1.83 -17.82 7.21
N ILE A 284 -1.97 -16.52 6.96
CA ILE A 284 -2.75 -15.64 7.84
C ILE A 284 -4.17 -16.17 7.99
N ARG A 285 -4.85 -16.49 6.89
CA ARG A 285 -6.25 -16.96 6.92
C ARG A 285 -6.44 -18.29 7.64
N SER A 286 -5.41 -19.12 7.75
CA SER A 286 -5.51 -20.38 8.49
C SER A 286 -5.63 -20.21 10.00
N VAL A 287 -5.29 -19.02 10.55
CA VAL A 287 -5.22 -18.78 11.99
C VAL A 287 -6.00 -17.56 12.50
N VAL A 288 -6.55 -16.74 11.58
CA VAL A 288 -7.31 -15.55 11.98
C VAL A 288 -8.81 -15.74 11.72
N PRO A 289 -9.71 -15.10 12.52
CA PRO A 289 -11.15 -15.11 12.27
C PRO A 289 -11.50 -14.54 10.89
N ALA A 290 -12.62 -14.98 10.33
CA ALA A 290 -13.09 -14.51 9.03
C ALA A 290 -13.35 -13.00 8.99
N GLU A 291 -13.78 -12.44 10.11
CA GLU A 291 -14.11 -11.03 10.31
C GLU A 291 -12.89 -10.12 10.32
N LEU A 292 -11.70 -10.64 10.66
CA LEU A 292 -10.48 -9.86 10.64
C LEU A 292 -10.16 -9.42 9.21
N CYS A 293 -9.97 -8.13 9.00
CA CYS A 293 -9.64 -7.61 7.67
C CYS A 293 -8.22 -8.03 7.25
N VAL A 294 -8.10 -8.76 6.15
CA VAL A 294 -6.78 -9.04 5.55
C VAL A 294 -6.69 -8.36 4.19
N ILE A 295 -5.75 -7.43 4.09
CA ILE A 295 -5.45 -6.72 2.83
C ILE A 295 -4.25 -7.40 2.18
N SER A 296 -4.48 -8.03 1.01
CA SER A 296 -3.40 -8.70 0.27
C SER A 296 -2.69 -7.75 -0.68
N VAL A 297 -1.36 -7.70 -0.59
CA VAL A 297 -0.49 -6.83 -1.39
C VAL A 297 0.73 -7.61 -1.87
N GLY A 298 1.17 -7.37 -3.10
CA GLY A 298 2.40 -7.94 -3.67
C GLY A 298 2.14 -8.67 -5.00
N GLY A 299 2.74 -8.17 -6.07
CA GLY A 299 2.68 -8.80 -7.39
C GLY A 299 1.35 -8.70 -8.14
N VAL A 300 0.35 -8.00 -7.62
CA VAL A 300 -0.96 -7.82 -8.28
C VAL A 300 -0.80 -7.03 -9.58
N ASP A 301 -1.24 -7.59 -10.69
CA ASP A 301 -1.16 -7.00 -12.02
C ASP A 301 -2.50 -6.97 -12.77
N THR A 302 -3.31 -8.01 -12.64
CA THR A 302 -4.55 -8.23 -13.39
C THR A 302 -5.77 -8.40 -12.49
N ALA A 303 -6.98 -8.35 -13.07
CA ALA A 303 -8.21 -8.67 -12.35
C ALA A 303 -8.24 -10.11 -11.85
N TYR A 304 -7.59 -11.04 -12.56
CA TYR A 304 -7.47 -12.42 -12.14
C TYR A 304 -6.66 -12.55 -10.84
N ASP A 305 -5.55 -11.79 -10.71
CA ASP A 305 -4.75 -11.80 -9.49
C ASP A 305 -5.55 -11.28 -8.29
N VAL A 306 -6.38 -10.24 -8.50
CA VAL A 306 -7.27 -9.72 -7.45
C VAL A 306 -8.31 -10.77 -7.07
N ASP A 307 -8.97 -11.36 -8.05
CA ASP A 307 -9.99 -12.39 -7.85
C ASP A 307 -9.44 -13.63 -7.14
N GLN A 308 -8.25 -14.10 -7.52
CA GLN A 308 -7.55 -15.21 -6.87
C GLN A 308 -7.28 -14.91 -5.37
N ARG A 309 -6.90 -13.68 -5.04
CA ARG A 309 -6.65 -13.27 -3.65
C ARG A 309 -7.93 -13.17 -2.85
N LEU A 310 -8.99 -12.63 -3.44
CA LEU A 310 -10.32 -12.61 -2.81
C LEU A 310 -10.83 -14.04 -2.55
N ALA A 311 -10.66 -14.94 -3.52
CA ALA A 311 -11.00 -16.37 -3.36
C ALA A 311 -10.14 -17.07 -2.29
N ALA A 312 -8.89 -16.63 -2.10
CA ALA A 312 -8.01 -17.12 -1.02
C ALA A 312 -8.30 -16.47 0.34
N GLY A 313 -9.34 -15.65 0.46
CA GLY A 313 -9.81 -15.05 1.70
C GLY A 313 -9.33 -13.62 1.97
N ALA A 314 -8.68 -12.93 1.03
CA ALA A 314 -8.42 -11.50 1.21
C ALA A 314 -9.75 -10.74 1.31
N THR A 315 -9.85 -9.81 2.26
CA THR A 315 -10.97 -8.87 2.36
C THR A 315 -10.85 -7.78 1.32
N LEU A 316 -9.63 -7.25 1.17
CA LEU A 316 -9.26 -6.20 0.22
C LEU A 316 -7.93 -6.56 -0.46
N VAL A 317 -7.67 -5.95 -1.60
CA VAL A 317 -6.43 -6.15 -2.36
C VAL A 317 -5.84 -4.81 -2.73
N GLN A 318 -4.53 -4.67 -2.60
CA GLN A 318 -3.82 -3.47 -3.03
C GLN A 318 -2.77 -3.79 -4.09
N GLY A 319 -2.46 -2.81 -4.90
CA GLY A 319 -1.36 -2.87 -5.84
C GLY A 319 -0.57 -1.57 -5.92
N TYR A 320 0.64 -1.66 -6.45
CA TYR A 320 1.55 -0.53 -6.63
C TYR A 320 2.30 -0.64 -7.96
N THR A 321 3.20 -1.62 -8.07
CA THR A 321 4.20 -1.69 -9.14
C THR A 321 3.58 -1.79 -10.53
N ALA A 322 2.50 -2.57 -10.67
CA ALA A 322 1.81 -2.70 -11.95
C ALA A 322 1.20 -1.37 -12.44
N PHE A 323 0.87 -0.44 -11.54
CA PHE A 323 0.41 0.90 -11.93
C PHE A 323 1.43 1.64 -12.80
N LEU A 324 2.74 1.47 -12.51
CA LEU A 324 3.81 2.05 -13.31
C LEU A 324 3.86 1.46 -14.73
N TYR A 325 3.58 0.17 -14.86
CA TYR A 325 3.64 -0.55 -16.13
C TYR A 325 2.35 -0.50 -16.94
N ARG A 326 1.18 -0.46 -16.27
CA ARG A 326 -0.17 -0.48 -16.87
C ARG A 326 -0.76 0.91 -17.11
N GLY A 327 -0.28 1.92 -16.36
CA GLY A 327 -0.70 3.31 -16.49
C GLY A 327 -2.00 3.67 -15.78
N PRO A 328 -2.50 4.88 -16.02
CA PRO A 328 -3.54 5.51 -15.21
C PRO A 328 -4.89 4.78 -15.24
N LEU A 329 -5.17 3.99 -16.26
CA LEU A 329 -6.43 3.24 -16.36
C LEU A 329 -6.36 1.83 -15.75
N TRP A 330 -5.29 1.50 -15.02
CA TRP A 330 -5.09 0.18 -14.44
C TRP A 330 -6.20 -0.21 -13.45
N ALA A 331 -6.55 0.65 -12.50
CA ALA A 331 -7.63 0.36 -11.55
C ALA A 331 -8.98 0.14 -12.27
N ARG A 332 -9.27 0.95 -13.30
CA ARG A 332 -10.44 0.73 -14.15
C ARG A 332 -10.39 -0.66 -14.82
N SER A 333 -9.25 -1.05 -15.37
CA SER A 333 -9.09 -2.36 -16.02
C SER A 333 -9.32 -3.52 -15.04
N ILE A 334 -8.82 -3.38 -13.80
CA ILE A 334 -9.08 -4.34 -12.71
C ILE A 334 -10.59 -4.41 -12.43
N ASN A 335 -11.25 -3.28 -12.20
CA ASN A 335 -12.68 -3.25 -11.84
C ASN A 335 -13.57 -3.81 -12.94
N ILE A 336 -13.28 -3.51 -14.21
CA ILE A 336 -14.02 -4.10 -15.35
C ILE A 336 -13.78 -5.61 -15.44
N GLY A 337 -12.54 -6.05 -15.23
CA GLY A 337 -12.20 -7.47 -15.24
C GLY A 337 -12.92 -8.24 -14.13
N LEU A 338 -12.93 -7.70 -12.90
CA LEU A 338 -13.69 -8.28 -11.77
C LEU A 338 -15.19 -8.36 -12.06
N ALA A 339 -15.75 -7.31 -12.67
CA ALA A 339 -17.15 -7.30 -13.07
C ALA A 339 -17.48 -8.44 -14.06
N ARG A 340 -16.60 -8.70 -15.03
CA ARG A 340 -16.75 -9.80 -15.98
C ARG A 340 -16.65 -11.16 -15.28
N LEU A 341 -15.65 -11.35 -14.40
CA LEU A 341 -15.47 -12.60 -13.65
C LEU A 341 -16.68 -12.91 -12.76
N ARG A 342 -17.30 -11.90 -12.13
CA ARG A 342 -18.54 -12.08 -11.35
C ARG A 342 -19.71 -12.54 -12.21
N LYS A 343 -19.94 -11.92 -13.38
CA LYS A 343 -21.00 -12.30 -14.31
C LYS A 343 -20.84 -13.75 -14.77
N THR A 344 -19.64 -14.14 -15.19
CA THR A 344 -19.36 -15.52 -15.63
C THR A 344 -19.68 -16.54 -14.52
N ARG A 345 -19.48 -16.22 -13.24
CA ARG A 345 -19.81 -17.10 -12.11
C ARG A 345 -21.31 -17.18 -11.82
N GLN A 346 -22.05 -16.13 -12.15
CA GLN A 346 -23.52 -16.06 -11.95
C GLN A 346 -24.28 -16.67 -13.12
N GLY A 347 -23.59 -17.11 -14.19
CA GLY A 347 -24.21 -17.71 -15.37
C GLY A 347 -24.82 -16.70 -16.34
N GLU A 348 -24.45 -15.43 -16.22
CA GLU A 348 -24.89 -14.34 -17.12
C GLU A 348 -23.91 -14.05 -18.27
#